data_d9ee16a7f3335a57ea46536637a4c280
#
_entry.id   d9ee16a7f3335a57ea46536637a4c280
#
_cell.length_a   1.000
_cell.length_b   1.000
_cell.length_c   1.000
_cell.angle_alpha   90.00
_cell.angle_beta   90.00
_cell.angle_gamma   90.00
#
_symmetry.space_group_name_H-M   'P 1'
#
loop_
_entity.id
_entity.type
_entity.pdbx_description
1 polymer ?
#
loop_
_entity_poly.entity_id
_entity_poly.type
_entity_poly.pdbx_seq_one_letter_code
_entity_poly.pdbx_strand_id
1 'polypeptide(L)'
;MRTTWDAAAASDRVEQYVGDPTTAREELDSLFARLGDDPRGGTCVEVGCGFGRMTGFLAERFDRVAAVDVSPRMLELARSNVSSRNVEFVLVPGGGLDPLEDDVADVVLCYLVLQHLPGRDLIASHLREFARVLAPAGRAFVQLPVLVPGLRPRGWRAARGAALPLVAGVRRGVVERPEYRGFRLTGGELEEDLAAARLRVTARDESAQSPYRYAHEVFLRLEKEAEPG
;
A
#
# COMPACT_ATOMS: atom_id res chain seq x y z
N MET A 1 -1.55 14.75 -1.59
CA MET A 1 -2.17 13.40 -1.71
C MET A 1 -3.69 13.45 -1.70
N ARG A 2 -4.34 13.91 -0.62
CA ARG A 2 -5.81 13.92 -0.50
C ARG A 2 -6.52 14.51 -1.71
N THR A 3 -6.18 15.73 -2.12
CA THR A 3 -6.78 16.41 -3.27
C THR A 3 -6.61 15.66 -4.60
N THR A 4 -5.50 14.93 -4.75
CA THR A 4 -5.21 14.08 -5.90
C THR A 4 -6.19 12.91 -5.99
N TRP A 5 -6.40 12.21 -4.86
CA TRP A 5 -7.31 11.08 -4.79
C TRP A 5 -8.78 11.50 -4.81
N ASP A 6 -9.13 12.66 -4.25
CA ASP A 6 -10.46 13.24 -4.41
C ASP A 6 -10.76 13.56 -5.89
N ALA A 7 -9.77 14.00 -6.64
CA ALA A 7 -9.92 14.25 -8.08
C ALA A 7 -10.02 12.93 -8.88
N ALA A 8 -9.27 11.89 -8.49
CA ALA A 8 -9.37 10.57 -9.10
C ALA A 8 -10.76 9.94 -8.85
N ALA A 9 -11.29 10.05 -7.63
CA ALA A 9 -12.63 9.59 -7.27
C ALA A 9 -13.76 10.30 -8.03
N ALA A 10 -13.52 11.53 -8.50
CA ALA A 10 -14.46 12.27 -9.32
C ALA A 10 -14.41 11.92 -10.82
N SER A 11 -13.46 11.06 -11.23
CA SER A 11 -13.30 10.63 -12.62
C SER A 11 -14.27 9.50 -12.97
N ASP A 12 -14.85 9.55 -14.18
CA ASP A 12 -15.64 8.45 -14.74
C ASP A 12 -14.83 7.17 -15.01
N ARG A 13 -13.52 7.19 -14.72
CA ARG A 13 -12.57 6.11 -14.95
C ARG A 13 -11.71 5.84 -13.72
N VAL A 14 -12.33 5.85 -12.55
CA VAL A 14 -11.64 5.64 -11.28
C VAL A 14 -10.84 4.32 -11.26
N GLU A 15 -11.33 3.27 -11.93
CA GLU A 15 -10.65 1.98 -12.04
C GLU A 15 -9.27 2.06 -12.69
N GLN A 16 -9.03 3.06 -13.56
CA GLN A 16 -7.71 3.27 -14.18
C GLN A 16 -6.64 3.70 -13.16
N TYR A 17 -7.07 4.19 -12.00
CA TYR A 17 -6.17 4.65 -10.93
C TYR A 17 -5.97 3.62 -9.82
N VAL A 18 -6.98 2.77 -9.58
CA VAL A 18 -6.99 1.86 -8.43
C VAL A 18 -7.12 0.37 -8.81
N GLY A 19 -7.17 0.06 -10.11
CA GLY A 19 -7.23 -1.30 -10.65
C GLY A 19 -8.65 -1.80 -10.95
N ASP A 20 -8.71 -2.90 -11.70
CA ASP A 20 -9.95 -3.53 -12.15
C ASP A 20 -10.62 -4.30 -10.99
N PRO A 21 -11.87 -3.99 -10.63
CA PRO A 21 -12.57 -4.72 -9.58
C PRO A 21 -12.86 -6.19 -9.94
N THR A 22 -12.93 -6.54 -11.23
CA THR A 22 -13.23 -7.91 -11.66
C THR A 22 -12.10 -8.90 -11.35
N THR A 23 -10.85 -8.43 -11.27
CA THR A 23 -9.66 -9.24 -10.96
C THR A 23 -9.29 -9.21 -9.47
N ALA A 24 -9.93 -8.39 -8.67
CA ALA A 24 -9.52 -8.09 -7.30
C ALA A 24 -9.48 -9.33 -6.39
N ARG A 25 -10.42 -10.27 -6.54
CA ARG A 25 -10.42 -11.52 -5.77
C ARG A 25 -9.21 -12.38 -6.09
N GLU A 26 -8.96 -12.64 -7.38
CA GLU A 26 -7.83 -13.45 -7.83
C GLU A 26 -6.50 -12.82 -7.46
N GLU A 27 -6.40 -11.49 -7.56
CA GLU A 27 -5.21 -10.75 -7.10
C GLU A 27 -4.97 -10.96 -5.61
N LEU A 28 -6.01 -10.78 -4.76
CA LEU A 28 -5.89 -10.94 -3.32
C LEU A 28 -5.46 -12.36 -2.93
N ASP A 29 -6.10 -13.38 -3.52
CA ASP A 29 -5.76 -14.78 -3.31
C ASP A 29 -4.33 -15.09 -3.73
N SER A 30 -3.92 -14.59 -4.89
CA SER A 30 -2.55 -14.72 -5.40
C SER A 30 -1.53 -14.01 -4.52
N LEU A 31 -1.85 -12.83 -3.97
CA LEU A 31 -0.96 -12.07 -3.09
C LEU A 31 -0.62 -12.89 -1.84
N PHE A 32 -1.62 -13.41 -1.15
CA PHE A 32 -1.41 -14.22 0.05
C PHE A 32 -0.68 -15.53 -0.27
N ALA A 33 -1.11 -16.25 -1.31
CA ALA A 33 -0.50 -17.51 -1.72
C ALA A 33 1.01 -17.37 -2.05
N ARG A 34 1.42 -16.30 -2.74
CA ARG A 34 2.84 -16.04 -3.07
C ARG A 34 3.70 -15.78 -1.83
N LEU A 35 3.12 -15.32 -0.75
CA LEU A 35 3.80 -15.13 0.53
C LEU A 35 3.63 -16.33 1.47
N GLY A 36 3.07 -17.44 0.96
CA GLY A 36 2.90 -18.69 1.72
C GLY A 36 1.88 -18.55 2.85
N ASP A 37 0.81 -17.78 2.64
CA ASP A 37 -0.20 -17.51 3.65
C ASP A 37 -1.62 -17.55 3.05
N ASP A 38 -2.63 -17.70 3.91
CA ASP A 38 -4.06 -17.56 3.59
C ASP A 38 -4.79 -17.03 4.85
N PRO A 39 -4.58 -15.75 5.22
CA PRO A 39 -5.09 -15.22 6.48
C PRO A 39 -6.62 -15.14 6.49
N ARG A 40 -7.22 -15.54 7.61
CA ARG A 40 -8.68 -15.55 7.83
C ARG A 40 -9.00 -15.28 9.29
N GLY A 41 -10.23 -14.78 9.53
CA GLY A 41 -10.72 -14.46 10.86
C GLY A 41 -10.02 -13.25 11.49
N GLY A 42 -10.50 -12.82 12.65
CA GLY A 42 -9.95 -11.65 13.35
C GLY A 42 -10.19 -10.33 12.63
N THR A 43 -9.31 -9.36 12.89
CA THR A 43 -9.41 -7.98 12.37
C THR A 43 -8.39 -7.73 11.25
N CYS A 44 -8.87 -7.28 10.08
CA CYS A 44 -8.03 -6.80 8.99
C CYS A 44 -8.11 -5.27 8.90
N VAL A 45 -6.94 -4.62 8.80
CA VAL A 45 -6.83 -3.20 8.42
C VAL A 45 -6.39 -3.12 6.97
N GLU A 46 -7.27 -2.63 6.09
CA GLU A 46 -6.96 -2.35 4.68
C GLU A 46 -6.53 -0.91 4.53
N VAL A 47 -5.26 -0.68 4.21
CA VAL A 47 -4.68 0.66 4.06
C VAL A 47 -4.77 1.13 2.61
N GLY A 48 -5.45 2.26 2.40
CA GLY A 48 -5.72 2.81 1.08
C GLY A 48 -6.77 2.00 0.32
N CYS A 49 -7.94 1.78 0.93
CA CYS A 49 -9.01 0.96 0.35
C CYS A 49 -9.58 1.51 -0.96
N GLY A 50 -9.33 2.80 -1.28
CA GLY A 50 -9.87 3.46 -2.45
C GLY A 50 -11.40 3.39 -2.48
N PHE A 51 -11.97 3.01 -3.63
CA PHE A 51 -13.41 2.81 -3.78
C PHE A 51 -13.93 1.44 -3.29
N GLY A 52 -13.11 0.71 -2.51
CA GLY A 52 -13.51 -0.57 -1.93
C GLY A 52 -13.25 -1.79 -2.81
N ARG A 53 -12.30 -1.72 -3.74
CA ARG A 53 -12.01 -2.78 -4.71
C ARG A 53 -11.74 -4.15 -4.08
N MET A 54 -10.96 -4.21 -3.02
CA MET A 54 -10.63 -5.44 -2.29
C MET A 54 -11.46 -5.62 -1.02
N THR A 55 -12.01 -4.54 -0.48
CA THR A 55 -12.69 -4.49 0.83
C THR A 55 -13.80 -5.54 0.98
N GLY A 56 -14.62 -5.72 -0.06
CA GLY A 56 -15.69 -6.72 -0.03
C GLY A 56 -15.17 -8.16 0.11
N PHE A 57 -14.07 -8.49 -0.55
CA PHE A 57 -13.45 -9.81 -0.47
C PHE A 57 -12.70 -10.01 0.85
N LEU A 58 -12.14 -8.95 1.42
CA LEU A 58 -11.59 -8.99 2.78
C LEU A 58 -12.69 -9.22 3.81
N ALA A 59 -13.86 -8.61 3.63
CA ALA A 59 -15.00 -8.80 4.52
C ALA A 59 -15.55 -10.25 4.53
N GLU A 60 -15.32 -11.01 3.45
CA GLU A 60 -15.66 -12.44 3.40
C GLU A 60 -14.62 -13.32 4.14
N ARG A 61 -13.40 -12.81 4.38
CA ARG A 61 -12.30 -13.55 5.00
C ARG A 61 -12.12 -13.27 6.49
N PHE A 62 -12.43 -12.04 6.90
CA PHE A 62 -12.15 -11.52 8.24
C PHE A 62 -13.43 -11.21 9.01
N ASP A 63 -13.38 -11.34 10.33
CA ASP A 63 -14.51 -11.04 11.21
C ASP A 63 -14.80 -9.54 11.25
N ARG A 64 -13.77 -8.70 11.11
CA ARG A 64 -13.85 -7.24 11.03
C ARG A 64 -12.86 -6.71 10.00
N VAL A 65 -13.25 -5.67 9.28
CA VAL A 65 -12.39 -4.94 8.34
C VAL A 65 -12.46 -3.45 8.67
N ALA A 66 -11.31 -2.85 9.01
CA ALA A 66 -11.15 -1.40 9.05
C ALA A 66 -10.54 -0.96 7.70
N ALA A 67 -11.39 -0.43 6.82
CA ALA A 67 -10.98 0.05 5.49
C ALA A 67 -10.64 1.53 5.58
N VAL A 68 -9.34 1.87 5.51
CA VAL A 68 -8.89 3.25 5.69
C VAL A 68 -8.46 3.89 4.37
N ASP A 69 -8.77 5.17 4.20
CA ASP A 69 -8.29 5.98 3.09
C ASP A 69 -8.12 7.45 3.51
N VAL A 70 -7.29 8.19 2.77
CA VAL A 70 -7.03 9.62 2.97
C VAL A 70 -8.07 10.49 2.25
N SER A 71 -8.80 9.94 1.30
CA SER A 71 -9.81 10.62 0.49
C SER A 71 -11.23 10.34 1.01
N PRO A 72 -11.96 11.35 1.51
CA PRO A 72 -13.36 11.17 1.89
C PRO A 72 -14.23 10.75 0.70
N ARG A 73 -13.91 11.19 -0.53
CA ARG A 73 -14.65 10.81 -1.73
C ARG A 73 -14.44 9.35 -2.11
N MET A 74 -13.22 8.81 -1.95
CA MET A 74 -12.98 7.38 -2.11
C MET A 74 -13.80 6.57 -1.10
N LEU A 75 -13.84 7.00 0.16
CA LEU A 75 -14.65 6.34 1.18
C LEU A 75 -16.17 6.41 0.91
N GLU A 76 -16.66 7.49 0.30
CA GLU A 76 -18.07 7.58 -0.15
C GLU A 76 -18.37 6.53 -1.23
N LEU A 77 -17.50 6.40 -2.23
CA LEU A 77 -17.60 5.37 -3.26
C LEU A 77 -17.51 3.96 -2.65
N ALA A 78 -16.55 3.73 -1.74
CA ALA A 78 -16.39 2.45 -1.07
C ALA A 78 -17.65 2.04 -0.30
N ARG A 79 -18.28 2.95 0.45
CA ARG A 79 -19.56 2.70 1.14
C ARG A 79 -20.70 2.35 0.20
N SER A 80 -20.68 2.88 -1.02
CA SER A 80 -21.69 2.58 -2.05
C SER A 80 -21.45 1.22 -2.71
N ASN A 81 -20.18 0.81 -2.82
CA ASN A 81 -19.80 -0.42 -3.51
C ASN A 81 -19.77 -1.66 -2.60
N VAL A 82 -19.57 -1.46 -1.29
CA VAL A 82 -19.42 -2.55 -0.31
C VAL A 82 -20.54 -2.49 0.71
N SER A 83 -21.38 -3.50 0.73
CA SER A 83 -22.54 -3.61 1.63
C SER A 83 -22.33 -4.52 2.84
N SER A 84 -21.10 -4.98 3.08
CA SER A 84 -20.78 -5.88 4.19
C SER A 84 -20.87 -5.16 5.55
N ARG A 85 -21.54 -5.80 6.54
CA ARG A 85 -21.81 -5.21 7.85
C ARG A 85 -20.59 -5.18 8.79
N ASN A 86 -19.59 -5.98 8.51
CA ASN A 86 -18.35 -6.10 9.28
C ASN A 86 -17.24 -5.18 8.76
N VAL A 87 -17.57 -4.19 7.91
CA VAL A 87 -16.63 -3.20 7.39
C VAL A 87 -16.88 -1.85 8.03
N GLU A 88 -15.82 -1.27 8.59
CA GLU A 88 -15.76 0.11 9.06
C GLU A 88 -14.89 0.94 8.11
N PHE A 89 -15.43 2.04 7.57
CA PHE A 89 -14.69 2.95 6.70
C PHE A 89 -14.17 4.13 7.50
N VAL A 90 -12.84 4.27 7.58
CA VAL A 90 -12.16 5.23 8.44
C VAL A 90 -11.35 6.22 7.61
N LEU A 91 -11.59 7.52 7.82
CA LEU A 91 -10.78 8.58 7.22
C LEU A 91 -9.51 8.79 8.04
N VAL A 92 -8.34 8.70 7.38
CA VAL A 92 -7.03 8.90 8.00
C VAL A 92 -6.35 10.18 7.48
N PRO A 93 -5.44 10.81 8.25
CA PRO A 93 -4.82 12.08 7.85
C PRO A 93 -3.76 11.96 6.75
N GLY A 94 -3.39 10.74 6.32
CA GLY A 94 -2.47 10.48 5.19
C GLY A 94 -0.99 10.43 5.56
N GLY A 95 -0.65 10.55 6.83
CA GLY A 95 0.72 10.35 7.35
C GLY A 95 0.79 9.24 8.39
N GLY A 96 -0.37 8.68 8.77
CA GLY A 96 -0.49 7.67 9.82
C GLY A 96 -1.86 7.00 9.81
N LEU A 97 -2.09 6.18 10.83
CA LEU A 97 -3.34 5.45 11.08
C LEU A 97 -3.96 5.91 12.42
N ASP A 98 -3.78 7.18 12.78
CA ASP A 98 -4.14 7.75 14.09
C ASP A 98 -5.51 7.35 14.66
N PRO A 99 -6.59 7.22 13.87
CA PRO A 99 -7.88 6.81 14.41
C PRO A 99 -7.92 5.35 14.89
N LEU A 100 -6.92 4.53 14.53
CA LEU A 100 -6.87 3.13 14.93
C LEU A 100 -6.07 2.96 16.22
N GLU A 101 -6.56 2.09 17.10
CA GLU A 101 -5.90 1.74 18.35
C GLU A 101 -4.64 0.88 18.10
N ASP A 102 -3.75 0.82 19.10
CA ASP A 102 -2.60 -0.07 19.11
C ASP A 102 -3.07 -1.53 19.19
N ASP A 103 -2.30 -2.44 18.58
CA ASP A 103 -2.51 -3.88 18.67
C ASP A 103 -3.89 -4.39 18.23
N VAL A 104 -4.61 -3.64 17.39
CA VAL A 104 -5.98 -3.94 16.96
C VAL A 104 -6.05 -4.91 15.77
N ALA A 105 -4.98 -5.02 14.97
CA ALA A 105 -4.99 -5.72 13.69
C ALA A 105 -4.30 -7.08 13.76
N ASP A 106 -5.01 -8.15 13.44
CA ASP A 106 -4.40 -9.45 13.14
C ASP A 106 -3.72 -9.44 11.77
N VAL A 107 -4.28 -8.65 10.84
CA VAL A 107 -3.72 -8.45 9.51
C VAL A 107 -3.76 -6.98 9.11
N VAL A 108 -2.65 -6.48 8.56
CA VAL A 108 -2.60 -5.22 7.80
C VAL A 108 -2.36 -5.54 6.34
N LEU A 109 -3.21 -5.07 5.44
CA LEU A 109 -3.02 -5.13 3.99
C LEU A 109 -2.76 -3.72 3.46
N CYS A 110 -1.59 -3.52 2.82
CA CYS A 110 -1.24 -2.28 2.13
C CYS A 110 -0.78 -2.60 0.71
N TYR A 111 -1.70 -2.52 -0.25
CA TYR A 111 -1.49 -2.90 -1.64
C TYR A 111 -1.71 -1.73 -2.58
N LEU A 112 -0.75 -1.45 -3.45
CA LEU A 112 -0.73 -0.35 -4.43
C LEU A 112 -0.82 1.06 -3.80
N VAL A 113 -0.40 1.25 -2.54
CA VAL A 113 -0.50 2.52 -1.81
C VAL A 113 0.85 3.21 -1.65
N LEU A 114 1.86 2.53 -1.06
CA LEU A 114 3.14 3.14 -0.73
C LEU A 114 3.89 3.65 -1.97
N GLN A 115 3.63 3.08 -3.13
CA GLN A 115 4.17 3.52 -4.42
C GLN A 115 3.76 4.95 -4.81
N HIS A 116 2.74 5.52 -4.17
CA HIS A 116 2.23 6.87 -4.42
C HIS A 116 2.71 7.90 -3.40
N LEU A 117 3.37 7.48 -2.33
CA LEU A 117 3.86 8.40 -1.30
C LEU A 117 5.05 9.22 -1.83
N PRO A 118 5.06 10.55 -1.62
CA PRO A 118 6.03 11.45 -2.26
C PRO A 118 7.43 11.42 -1.63
N GLY A 119 7.62 10.78 -0.47
CA GLY A 119 8.89 10.79 0.24
C GLY A 119 9.11 9.58 1.13
N ARG A 120 10.39 9.28 1.43
CA ARG A 120 10.81 8.20 2.32
C ARG A 120 10.19 8.33 3.73
N ASP A 121 10.15 9.55 4.26
CA ASP A 121 9.66 9.81 5.62
C ASP A 121 8.21 9.36 5.81
N LEU A 122 7.37 9.51 4.76
CA LEU A 122 5.99 9.04 4.79
C LEU A 122 5.91 7.51 4.71
N ILE A 123 6.76 6.87 3.91
CA ILE A 123 6.84 5.39 3.87
C ILE A 123 7.26 4.87 5.24
N ALA A 124 8.34 5.41 5.81
CA ALA A 124 8.82 5.04 7.14
C ALA A 124 7.77 5.29 8.23
N SER A 125 6.98 6.37 8.11
CA SER A 125 5.86 6.64 9.03
C SER A 125 4.80 5.54 8.95
N HIS A 126 4.40 5.12 7.74
CA HIS A 126 3.44 4.02 7.58
C HIS A 126 3.96 2.69 8.13
N LEU A 127 5.24 2.37 7.92
CA LEU A 127 5.83 1.15 8.48
C LEU A 127 5.78 1.15 10.02
N ARG A 128 6.05 2.29 10.67
CA ARG A 128 5.90 2.42 12.14
C ARG A 128 4.43 2.27 12.58
N GLU A 129 3.50 2.84 11.83
CA GLU A 129 2.08 2.71 12.10
C GLU A 129 1.58 1.27 11.90
N PHE A 130 2.09 0.55 10.89
CA PHE A 130 1.79 -0.88 10.75
C PHE A 130 2.26 -1.66 11.96
N ALA A 131 3.47 -1.40 12.45
CA ALA A 131 3.95 -2.02 13.68
C ALA A 131 3.10 -1.64 14.90
N ARG A 132 2.62 -0.40 15.01
CA ARG A 132 1.78 0.05 16.12
C ARG A 132 0.43 -0.65 16.15
N VAL A 133 -0.26 -0.69 15.01
CA VAL A 133 -1.63 -1.25 14.94
C VAL A 133 -1.67 -2.77 14.89
N LEU A 134 -0.57 -3.45 14.47
CA LEU A 134 -0.51 -4.90 14.46
C LEU A 134 -0.60 -5.46 15.88
N ALA A 135 -1.43 -6.47 16.10
CA ALA A 135 -1.39 -7.31 17.29
C ALA A 135 -0.03 -8.04 17.40
N PRO A 136 0.38 -8.53 18.58
CA PRO A 136 1.68 -9.17 18.77
C PRO A 136 1.96 -10.36 17.83
N ALA A 137 0.93 -11.13 17.46
CA ALA A 137 1.00 -12.22 16.48
C ALA A 137 0.50 -11.82 15.09
N GLY A 138 0.22 -10.54 14.88
CA GLY A 138 -0.28 -10.00 13.62
C GLY A 138 0.78 -9.95 12.54
N ARG A 139 0.34 -9.85 11.30
CA ARG A 139 1.21 -9.77 10.14
C ARG A 139 0.73 -8.74 9.12
N ALA A 140 1.67 -7.98 8.56
CA ALA A 140 1.37 -7.04 7.48
C ALA A 140 1.77 -7.61 6.13
N PHE A 141 0.92 -7.39 5.14
CA PHE A 141 1.13 -7.70 3.73
C PHE A 141 1.28 -6.38 2.99
N VAL A 142 2.50 -6.07 2.55
CA VAL A 142 2.86 -4.74 2.05
C VAL A 142 3.51 -4.83 0.68
N GLN A 143 2.92 -4.12 -0.30
CA GLN A 143 3.54 -3.93 -1.61
C GLN A 143 4.22 -2.57 -1.67
N LEU A 144 5.44 -2.55 -2.19
CA LEU A 144 6.17 -1.30 -2.45
C LEU A 144 7.22 -1.48 -3.58
N PRO A 145 7.52 -0.39 -4.32
CA PRO A 145 8.53 -0.42 -5.35
C PRO A 145 9.93 -0.18 -4.76
N VAL A 146 10.86 -1.11 -5.04
CA VAL A 146 12.26 -1.04 -4.65
C VAL A 146 13.15 -0.93 -5.89
N LEU A 147 14.18 -0.10 -5.81
CA LEU A 147 15.11 0.14 -6.89
C LEU A 147 16.00 -1.07 -7.17
N VAL A 148 16.17 -1.38 -8.46
CA VAL A 148 17.10 -2.41 -8.91
C VAL A 148 18.54 -1.98 -8.63
N PRO A 149 19.34 -2.79 -7.90
CA PRO A 149 20.75 -2.50 -7.67
C PRO A 149 21.51 -2.34 -9.01
N GLY A 150 22.37 -1.31 -9.09
CA GLY A 150 23.23 -1.08 -10.25
C GLY A 150 22.60 -0.32 -11.42
N LEU A 151 21.29 -0.17 -11.51
CA LEU A 151 20.61 0.60 -12.57
C LEU A 151 20.43 2.08 -12.21
N ARG A 152 21.43 2.71 -11.61
CA ARG A 152 21.39 4.12 -11.24
C ARG A 152 21.81 5.01 -12.41
N PRO A 153 20.94 5.79 -13.05
CA PRO A 153 21.39 6.85 -13.96
C PRO A 153 22.23 7.87 -13.20
N ARG A 154 23.34 8.31 -13.80
CA ARG A 154 24.15 9.40 -13.23
C ARG A 154 23.27 10.64 -12.99
N GLY A 155 23.33 11.23 -11.79
CA GLY A 155 22.52 12.40 -11.41
C GLY A 155 21.18 12.07 -10.74
N TRP A 156 20.86 10.83 -10.50
CA TRP A 156 19.55 10.35 -10.06
C TRP A 156 19.13 10.79 -8.65
N ARG A 157 20.07 11.05 -7.74
CA ARG A 157 19.72 11.55 -6.39
C ARG A 157 19.00 12.90 -6.41
N ALA A 158 19.32 13.77 -7.38
CA ALA A 158 18.62 15.05 -7.56
C ALA A 158 17.26 14.89 -8.26
N ALA A 159 17.06 13.80 -9.00
CA ALA A 159 15.85 13.54 -9.77
C ALA A 159 14.79 12.71 -9.01
N ARG A 160 15.09 12.23 -7.82
CA ARG A 160 14.18 11.37 -7.03
C ARG A 160 12.85 12.03 -6.67
N GLY A 161 12.80 13.36 -6.62
CA GLY A 161 11.59 14.08 -6.26
C GLY A 161 11.07 15.11 -7.25
N ALA A 162 11.89 15.57 -8.22
CA ALA A 162 11.52 16.75 -9.00
C ALA A 162 11.61 16.62 -10.53
N ALA A 163 12.38 15.70 -11.10
CA ALA A 163 12.72 15.70 -12.53
C ALA A 163 12.14 14.57 -13.39
N LEU A 164 11.50 13.58 -12.82
CA LEU A 164 10.86 12.48 -13.56
C LEU A 164 9.59 12.87 -14.34
N PRO A 165 8.87 13.95 -14.03
CA PRO A 165 7.68 14.38 -14.78
C PRO A 165 7.95 14.71 -16.24
N LEU A 166 9.11 15.28 -16.56
CA LEU A 166 9.38 15.84 -17.90
C LEU A 166 9.79 14.81 -18.97
N VAL A 167 10.41 13.69 -18.58
CA VAL A 167 10.99 12.74 -19.54
C VAL A 167 10.07 11.56 -19.88
N ALA A 168 9.18 11.18 -19.00
CA ALA A 168 8.32 10.01 -19.19
C ALA A 168 6.98 10.31 -19.88
N GLY A 169 6.53 11.56 -19.88
CA GLY A 169 5.26 12.00 -20.51
C GLY A 169 5.22 11.99 -22.03
N VAL A 170 6.39 11.79 -22.70
CA VAL A 170 6.49 11.96 -24.17
C VAL A 170 6.38 10.64 -24.94
N ARG A 171 6.42 9.51 -24.28
CA ARG A 171 6.47 8.22 -25.00
C ARG A 171 5.24 7.33 -24.81
N ARG A 172 4.06 7.64 -25.26
CA ARG A 172 2.94 6.69 -25.49
C ARG A 172 1.54 7.24 -25.28
N GLY A 173 1.30 8.52 -25.28
CA GLY A 173 -0.09 9.02 -25.24
C GLY A 173 -0.85 8.79 -23.91
N VAL A 174 -0.19 8.21 -22.90
CA VAL A 174 -0.69 8.10 -21.53
C VAL A 174 -0.03 9.21 -20.74
N VAL A 175 -0.76 10.27 -20.47
CA VAL A 175 -0.34 11.32 -19.53
C VAL A 175 -0.47 10.75 -18.14
N GLU A 176 0.53 9.98 -17.70
CA GLU A 176 0.67 9.67 -16.28
C GLU A 176 0.92 11.00 -15.55
N ARG A 177 0.00 11.40 -14.73
CA ARG A 177 0.15 12.62 -13.94
C ARG A 177 1.29 12.41 -12.94
N PRO A 178 2.25 13.38 -12.83
CA PRO A 178 3.40 13.28 -11.94
C PRO A 178 3.04 13.00 -10.48
N GLU A 179 1.90 13.50 -10.02
CA GLU A 179 1.38 13.36 -8.67
C GLU A 179 1.06 11.92 -8.26
N TYR A 180 0.92 10.99 -9.22
CA TYR A 180 0.71 9.56 -8.93
C TYR A 180 2.00 8.75 -8.82
N ARG A 181 3.15 9.38 -9.01
CA ARG A 181 4.46 8.73 -8.89
C ARG A 181 5.07 9.04 -7.54
N GLY A 182 5.13 8.03 -6.70
CA GLY A 182 5.73 8.16 -5.38
C GLY A 182 7.24 7.94 -5.39
N PHE A 183 7.78 7.95 -4.18
CA PHE A 183 9.19 7.69 -3.88
C PHE A 183 9.50 6.19 -4.03
N ARG A 184 10.74 5.87 -4.42
CA ARG A 184 11.25 4.50 -4.50
C ARG A 184 12.41 4.34 -3.53
N LEU A 185 12.32 3.34 -2.66
CA LEU A 185 13.38 2.99 -1.74
C LEU A 185 14.50 2.23 -2.45
N THR A 186 15.71 2.36 -1.96
CA THR A 186 16.74 1.34 -2.19
C THR A 186 16.52 0.16 -1.24
N GLY A 187 17.11 -1.01 -1.53
CA GLY A 187 17.04 -2.14 -0.61
C GLY A 187 17.56 -1.79 0.79
N GLY A 188 18.70 -1.05 0.88
CA GLY A 188 19.24 -0.63 2.18
C GLY A 188 18.35 0.35 2.93
N GLU A 189 17.71 1.31 2.24
CA GLU A 189 16.74 2.22 2.88
C GLU A 189 15.51 1.46 3.40
N LEU A 190 15.05 0.44 2.68
CA LEU A 190 13.95 -0.41 3.14
C LEU A 190 14.34 -1.20 4.40
N GLU A 191 15.53 -1.80 4.42
CA GLU A 191 16.04 -2.53 5.60
C GLU A 191 16.17 -1.61 6.82
N GLU A 192 16.73 -0.39 6.63
CA GLU A 192 16.82 0.62 7.69
C GLU A 192 15.44 1.02 8.24
N ASP A 193 14.47 1.26 7.36
CA ASP A 193 13.12 1.69 7.76
C ASP A 193 12.34 0.57 8.45
N LEU A 194 12.50 -0.67 8.01
CA LEU A 194 11.91 -1.85 8.66
C LEU A 194 12.51 -2.09 10.06
N ALA A 195 13.85 -2.01 10.19
CA ALA A 195 14.52 -2.13 11.49
C ALA A 195 14.09 -1.01 12.45
N ALA A 196 14.00 0.24 11.98
CA ALA A 196 13.52 1.37 12.77
C ALA A 196 12.05 1.22 13.22
N ALA A 197 11.23 0.53 12.44
CA ALA A 197 9.84 0.20 12.76
C ALA A 197 9.72 -1.08 13.60
N ARG A 198 10.82 -1.80 13.90
CA ARG A 198 10.81 -3.10 14.57
C ARG A 198 9.94 -4.14 13.85
N LEU A 199 10.03 -4.14 12.51
CA LEU A 199 9.37 -5.10 11.64
C LEU A 199 10.41 -6.01 10.98
N ARG A 200 10.18 -7.32 11.00
CA ARG A 200 11.00 -8.30 10.30
C ARG A 200 10.27 -8.86 9.07
N VAL A 201 11.01 -9.10 8.01
CA VAL A 201 10.49 -9.77 6.81
C VAL A 201 10.45 -11.27 7.06
N THR A 202 9.27 -11.89 6.94
CA THR A 202 9.07 -13.34 7.09
C THR A 202 8.78 -14.06 5.77
N ALA A 203 8.34 -13.30 4.75
CA ALA A 203 8.28 -13.77 3.36
C ALA A 203 8.45 -12.59 2.41
N ARG A 204 9.01 -12.86 1.22
CA ARG A 204 9.26 -11.85 0.17
C ARG A 204 9.01 -12.45 -1.20
N ASP A 205 8.27 -11.72 -2.03
CA ASP A 205 8.04 -12.03 -3.43
C ASP A 205 8.43 -10.83 -4.30
N GLU A 206 9.28 -11.08 -5.29
CA GLU A 206 9.75 -10.09 -6.28
C GLU A 206 9.35 -10.50 -7.71
N SER A 207 8.45 -11.46 -7.85
CA SER A 207 8.06 -12.02 -9.14
C SER A 207 7.21 -11.06 -9.99
N ALA A 208 6.59 -10.06 -9.35
CA ALA A 208 5.79 -9.08 -10.06
C ALA A 208 6.66 -8.17 -10.93
N GLN A 209 6.37 -8.15 -12.23
CA GLN A 209 7.06 -7.25 -13.16
C GLN A 209 6.61 -5.81 -12.90
N SER A 210 7.56 -4.96 -12.51
CA SER A 210 7.33 -3.53 -12.51
C SER A 210 7.22 -3.00 -13.94
N PRO A 211 6.28 -2.08 -14.22
CA PRO A 211 6.27 -1.35 -15.48
C PRO A 211 7.54 -0.48 -15.68
N TYR A 212 8.34 -0.35 -14.64
CA TYR A 212 9.57 0.45 -14.64
C TYR A 212 10.81 -0.45 -14.62
N ARG A 213 11.69 -0.32 -15.62
CA ARG A 213 12.95 -1.09 -15.73
C ARG A 213 13.93 -0.91 -14.56
N TYR A 214 13.72 0.10 -13.73
CA TYR A 214 14.63 0.48 -12.64
C TYR A 214 14.08 0.19 -11.24
N ALA A 215 12.90 -0.39 -11.14
CA ALA A 215 12.32 -0.79 -9.87
C ALA A 215 11.66 -2.16 -9.98
N HIS A 216 11.69 -2.93 -8.91
CA HIS A 216 10.89 -4.12 -8.74
C HIS A 216 9.70 -3.80 -7.84
N GLU A 217 8.57 -4.40 -8.12
CA GLU A 217 7.47 -4.47 -7.18
C GLU A 217 7.79 -5.59 -6.19
N VAL A 218 8.03 -5.20 -4.95
CA VAL A 218 8.33 -6.15 -3.87
C VAL A 218 7.08 -6.33 -3.02
N PHE A 219 6.72 -7.57 -2.76
CA PHE A 219 5.66 -7.93 -1.87
C PHE A 219 6.22 -8.58 -0.62
N LEU A 220 5.88 -8.08 0.56
CA LEU A 220 6.46 -8.48 1.83
C LEU A 220 5.37 -8.96 2.78
N ARG A 221 5.66 -10.06 3.50
CA ARG A 221 5.00 -10.38 4.75
C ARG A 221 5.92 -9.93 5.88
N LEU A 222 5.38 -9.07 6.74
CA LEU A 222 6.07 -8.46 7.85
C LEU A 222 5.42 -8.89 9.17
N GLU A 223 6.22 -9.07 10.21
CA GLU A 223 5.78 -9.35 11.57
C GLU A 223 6.51 -8.43 12.54
N LYS A 224 5.93 -8.16 13.71
CA LYS A 224 6.65 -7.45 14.77
C LYS A 224 7.88 -8.24 15.20
N GLU A 225 8.99 -7.57 15.47
CA GLU A 225 10.08 -8.17 16.21
C GLU A 225 9.65 -8.44 17.65
N ALA A 226 10.04 -9.60 18.18
CA ALA A 226 9.80 -9.92 19.58
C ALA A 226 10.46 -8.85 20.48
N GLU A 227 9.81 -8.47 21.56
CA GLU A 227 10.47 -7.63 22.55
C GLU A 227 11.68 -8.37 23.12
N PRO A 228 12.83 -7.71 23.24
CA PRO A 228 13.96 -8.31 23.96
C PRO A 228 13.52 -8.54 25.40
N GLY A 229 13.45 -9.82 25.77
CA GLY A 229 13.13 -10.26 27.13
C GLY A 229 14.17 -9.77 28.16
#